data_b810dc76309f260874386b8ee69cae94
#
_entry.id   b810dc76309f260874386b8ee69cae94
#
_cell.length_a   1.000
_cell.length_b   1.000
_cell.length_c   1.000
_cell.angle_alpha   90.00
_cell.angle_beta   90.00
_cell.angle_gamma   90.00
#
_symmetry.space_group_name_H-M   'P 1'
#
loop_
_entity.id
_entity.type
_entity.pdbx_description
1 polymer ?
#
loop_
_entity_poly.entity_id
_entity_poly.type
_entity_poly.pdbx_seq_one_letter_code
_entity_poly.pdbx_strand_id
1 'polypeptide(L)'
;MKKLLFILTFSLTVTALNAQTLIKAKFQKGEKAVYENVTEIAGKSTAAGSEAVKVTKQTKITVQEVLRDGYIIEILTKDIAVDGDQSFLTQTGDMIIQSLDNVPMLLRADANGKITDILNYDEVQRKAWKFALTELDSLYNNNPNVERSMPKSKAMMRITKEVAKDVLITNINNNTFFYLFGKSLKNGYKENKEIRDIKSTVTYTLTKKGNTMNIAEEISSNMTEADVKAFIIDKMKGVGADENLEHMVAQVEAHWDRMKEIGMATMDINGTTNFQLLKNGWPTEYSSKIKANRMGVDITINSVTKLVQKNWK
;
A
#
# COMPACT_ATOMS: atom_id res chain seq x y z
N MET A 1 -3.54 -23.08 51.06
CA MET A 1 -2.36 -22.81 50.25
C MET A 1 -2.54 -23.19 48.76
N LYS A 2 -3.12 -24.36 48.42
CA LYS A 2 -3.31 -24.74 46.98
C LYS A 2 -4.21 -23.83 46.14
N LYS A 3 -5.25 -23.21 46.75
CA LYS A 3 -6.17 -22.28 46.06
C LYS A 3 -5.55 -20.90 45.73
N LEU A 4 -4.60 -20.45 46.54
CA LEU A 4 -3.90 -19.18 46.32
C LEU A 4 -2.88 -19.30 45.18
N LEU A 5 -2.27 -20.47 44.99
CA LEU A 5 -1.34 -20.73 43.88
C LEU A 5 -2.04 -20.74 42.51
N PHE A 6 -3.29 -21.20 42.47
CA PHE A 6 -4.08 -21.25 41.22
C PHE A 6 -4.52 -19.86 40.74
N ILE A 7 -4.82 -18.96 41.69
CA ILE A 7 -5.19 -17.56 41.37
C ILE A 7 -3.94 -16.79 40.87
N LEU A 8 -2.76 -17.06 41.45
CA LEU A 8 -1.51 -16.39 40.99
C LEU A 8 -1.06 -16.83 39.61
N THR A 9 -1.25 -18.11 39.24
CA THR A 9 -0.92 -18.61 37.90
C THR A 9 -1.91 -18.11 36.85
N PHE A 10 -3.20 -17.90 37.17
CA PHE A 10 -4.18 -17.36 36.23
C PHE A 10 -3.98 -15.88 36.01
N SER A 11 -3.58 -15.10 37.01
CA SER A 11 -3.26 -13.67 36.85
C SER A 11 -1.98 -13.42 36.05
N LEU A 12 -1.01 -14.31 36.08
CA LEU A 12 0.23 -14.22 35.28
C LEU A 12 -0.01 -14.49 33.79
N THR A 13 -1.01 -15.28 33.42
CA THR A 13 -1.36 -15.54 32.01
C THR A 13 -2.13 -14.39 31.37
N VAL A 14 -2.90 -13.62 32.13
CA VAL A 14 -3.68 -12.47 31.64
C VAL A 14 -2.78 -11.24 31.41
N THR A 15 -1.71 -11.07 32.20
CA THR A 15 -0.78 -9.93 32.01
C THR A 15 0.12 -10.08 30.79
N ALA A 16 0.38 -11.29 30.31
CA ALA A 16 1.17 -11.51 29.10
C ALA A 16 0.44 -11.09 27.81
N LEU A 17 -0.89 -10.99 27.82
CA LEU A 17 -1.71 -10.60 26.67
C LEU A 17 -1.73 -9.08 26.39
N ASN A 18 -1.28 -8.26 27.34
CA ASN A 18 -1.22 -6.80 27.20
C ASN A 18 0.19 -6.25 26.96
N ALA A 19 1.22 -7.10 26.91
CA ALA A 19 2.57 -6.66 26.66
C ALA A 19 2.74 -6.16 25.21
N GLN A 20 3.28 -4.97 25.07
CA GLN A 20 3.68 -4.43 23.78
C GLN A 20 4.74 -5.33 23.14
N THR A 21 4.57 -5.64 21.87
CA THR A 21 5.51 -6.42 21.07
C THR A 21 6.14 -5.54 20.02
N LEU A 22 7.45 -5.31 20.11
CA LEU A 22 8.20 -4.63 19.05
C LEU A 22 8.36 -5.59 17.87
N ILE A 23 7.87 -5.17 16.72
CA ILE A 23 8.03 -5.90 15.46
C ILE A 23 9.36 -5.48 14.85
N LYS A 24 10.29 -6.41 14.70
CA LYS A 24 11.61 -6.14 14.14
C LYS A 24 12.17 -7.31 13.34
N ALA A 25 12.95 -6.97 12.32
CA ALA A 25 13.75 -7.90 11.56
C ALA A 25 14.90 -8.47 12.40
N LYS A 26 15.25 -9.73 12.13
CA LYS A 26 16.45 -10.41 12.62
C LYS A 26 17.10 -11.12 11.43
N PHE A 27 17.31 -10.38 10.36
CA PHE A 27 17.85 -10.91 9.13
C PHE A 27 19.33 -11.22 9.26
N GLN A 28 19.79 -12.21 8.49
CA GLN A 28 21.19 -12.58 8.38
C GLN A 28 21.70 -12.28 6.97
N LYS A 29 22.99 -11.92 6.87
CA LYS A 29 23.63 -11.71 5.58
C LYS A 29 23.52 -12.94 4.70
N GLY A 30 23.11 -12.73 3.44
CA GLY A 30 22.92 -13.78 2.45
C GLY A 30 21.57 -14.49 2.51
N GLU A 31 20.68 -14.20 3.47
CA GLU A 31 19.31 -14.70 3.43
C GLU A 31 18.59 -14.23 2.17
N LYS A 32 17.83 -15.15 1.55
CA LYS A 32 17.06 -14.90 0.32
C LYS A 32 15.66 -15.46 0.47
N ALA A 33 14.67 -14.65 0.14
CA ALA A 33 13.26 -15.03 0.08
C ALA A 33 12.71 -14.73 -1.31
N VAL A 34 11.92 -15.64 -1.86
CA VAL A 34 11.14 -15.39 -3.08
C VAL A 34 9.68 -15.49 -2.71
N TYR A 35 8.93 -14.46 -3.06
CA TYR A 35 7.50 -14.36 -2.84
C TYR A 35 6.77 -14.35 -4.17
N GLU A 36 5.67 -15.08 -4.22
CA GLU A 36 4.64 -14.94 -5.25
C GLU A 36 3.52 -14.04 -4.72
N ASN A 37 3.14 -13.03 -5.51
CA ASN A 37 2.01 -12.17 -5.22
C ASN A 37 0.95 -12.32 -6.31
N VAL A 38 -0.30 -12.47 -5.88
CA VAL A 38 -1.48 -12.42 -6.74
C VAL A 38 -2.39 -11.34 -6.18
N THR A 39 -2.71 -10.34 -7.00
CA THR A 39 -3.63 -9.26 -6.63
C THR A 39 -4.77 -9.21 -7.66
N GLU A 40 -5.99 -9.31 -7.18
CA GLU A 40 -7.21 -9.15 -7.97
C GLU A 40 -7.87 -7.83 -7.56
N ILE A 41 -8.11 -6.96 -8.53
CA ILE A 41 -8.74 -5.65 -8.35
C ILE A 41 -10.00 -5.67 -9.20
N ALA A 42 -11.14 -5.42 -8.59
CA ALA A 42 -12.42 -5.27 -9.28
C ALA A 42 -13.01 -3.90 -8.95
N GLY A 43 -13.42 -3.19 -9.99
CA GLY A 43 -14.12 -1.92 -9.92
C GLY A 43 -15.54 -2.03 -10.45
N LYS A 44 -16.47 -1.33 -9.82
CA LYS A 44 -17.83 -1.19 -10.30
C LYS A 44 -18.24 0.27 -10.19
N SER A 45 -18.63 0.84 -11.33
CA SER A 45 -19.18 2.18 -11.42
C SER A 45 -20.55 2.14 -12.06
N THR A 46 -21.45 2.99 -11.62
CA THR A 46 -22.77 3.16 -12.26
C THR A 46 -22.67 3.68 -13.68
N ALA A 47 -21.60 4.41 -14.01
CA ALA A 47 -21.39 5.01 -15.32
C ALA A 47 -20.57 4.14 -16.29
N ALA A 48 -19.58 3.37 -15.79
CA ALA A 48 -18.61 2.64 -16.62
C ALA A 48 -18.77 1.11 -16.59
N GLY A 49 -19.71 0.59 -15.76
CA GLY A 49 -19.90 -0.86 -15.61
C GLY A 49 -18.93 -1.49 -14.61
N SER A 50 -18.59 -2.78 -14.83
CA SER A 50 -17.68 -3.54 -13.97
C SER A 50 -16.42 -3.89 -14.74
N GLU A 51 -15.28 -3.59 -14.15
CA GLU A 51 -13.94 -3.90 -14.67
C GLU A 51 -13.20 -4.75 -13.64
N ALA A 52 -12.34 -5.64 -14.11
CA ALA A 52 -11.51 -6.45 -13.24
C ALA A 52 -10.13 -6.64 -13.86
N VAL A 53 -9.11 -6.65 -13.00
CA VAL A 53 -7.74 -6.92 -13.40
C VAL A 53 -7.08 -7.83 -12.37
N LYS A 54 -6.28 -8.77 -12.86
CA LYS A 54 -5.45 -9.65 -12.04
C LYS A 54 -3.98 -9.39 -12.35
N VAL A 55 -3.22 -9.09 -11.31
CA VAL A 55 -1.77 -8.89 -11.39
C VAL A 55 -1.08 -10.02 -10.65
N THR A 56 -0.17 -10.69 -11.32
CA THR A 56 0.74 -11.66 -10.72
C THR A 56 2.17 -11.19 -10.85
N LYS A 57 2.99 -11.42 -9.82
CA LYS A 57 4.41 -11.07 -9.84
C LYS A 57 5.21 -11.90 -8.87
N GLN A 58 6.50 -12.05 -9.14
CA GLN A 58 7.46 -12.58 -8.19
C GLN A 58 8.32 -11.46 -7.63
N THR A 59 8.59 -11.51 -6.32
CA THR A 59 9.50 -10.58 -5.65
C THR A 59 10.57 -11.36 -4.92
N LYS A 60 11.81 -11.19 -5.34
CA LYS A 60 13.00 -11.73 -4.67
C LYS A 60 13.57 -10.67 -3.74
N ILE A 61 13.78 -11.05 -2.49
CA ILE A 61 14.40 -10.20 -1.47
C ILE A 61 15.69 -10.88 -1.01
N THR A 62 16.80 -10.13 -1.02
CA THR A 62 18.13 -10.62 -0.60
C THR A 62 18.71 -9.68 0.44
N VAL A 63 19.13 -10.20 1.58
CA VAL A 63 19.89 -9.43 2.58
C VAL A 63 21.36 -9.40 2.13
N GLN A 64 21.77 -8.28 1.56
CA GLN A 64 23.13 -8.10 1.05
C GLN A 64 24.14 -7.91 2.17
N GLU A 65 23.77 -7.09 3.18
CA GLU A 65 24.61 -6.81 4.33
C GLU A 65 23.81 -6.62 5.60
N VAL A 66 24.42 -6.97 6.73
CA VAL A 66 23.95 -6.64 8.07
C VAL A 66 24.93 -5.63 8.66
N LEU A 67 24.45 -4.44 8.95
CA LEU A 67 25.21 -3.33 9.48
C LEU A 67 24.98 -3.21 11.00
N ARG A 68 25.82 -2.42 11.68
CA ARG A 68 25.63 -2.14 13.11
C ARG A 68 24.29 -1.46 13.40
N ASP A 69 23.78 -0.65 12.48
CA ASP A 69 22.58 0.20 12.60
C ASP A 69 21.46 -0.17 11.62
N GLY A 70 21.56 -1.36 10.98
CA GLY A 70 20.50 -1.80 10.07
C GLY A 70 20.94 -2.83 9.03
N TYR A 71 20.34 -2.74 7.84
CA TYR A 71 20.51 -3.72 6.77
C TYR A 71 20.64 -3.03 5.41
N ILE A 72 21.35 -3.70 4.49
CA ILE A 72 21.25 -3.45 3.05
C ILE A 72 20.49 -4.61 2.43
N ILE A 73 19.38 -4.30 1.78
CA ILE A 73 18.42 -5.27 1.24
C ILE A 73 18.24 -4.98 -0.25
N GLU A 74 18.38 -5.99 -1.08
CA GLU A 74 18.02 -5.92 -2.49
C GLU A 74 16.59 -6.48 -2.67
N ILE A 75 15.75 -5.72 -3.38
CA ILE A 75 14.44 -6.17 -3.84
C ILE A 75 14.46 -6.19 -5.37
N LEU A 76 14.11 -7.33 -5.94
CA LEU A 76 13.93 -7.51 -7.38
C LEU A 76 12.54 -8.06 -7.64
N THR A 77 11.70 -7.26 -8.27
CA THR A 77 10.39 -7.71 -8.78
C THR A 77 10.54 -8.15 -10.22
N LYS A 78 9.92 -9.26 -10.59
CA LYS A 78 10.00 -9.83 -11.93
C LYS A 78 8.72 -10.64 -12.26
N ASP A 79 8.63 -11.03 -13.53
CA ASP A 79 7.53 -11.87 -14.04
C ASP A 79 6.16 -11.21 -13.76
N ILE A 80 6.07 -9.89 -13.98
CA ILE A 80 4.82 -9.15 -13.82
C ILE A 80 3.92 -9.51 -15.00
N ALA A 81 2.81 -10.17 -14.71
CA ALA A 81 1.76 -10.47 -15.66
C ALA A 81 0.46 -9.78 -15.25
N VAL A 82 -0.19 -9.15 -16.21
CA VAL A 82 -1.47 -8.46 -16.04
C VAL A 82 -2.50 -9.12 -16.95
N ASP A 83 -3.59 -9.58 -16.35
CA ASP A 83 -4.74 -10.18 -17.05
C ASP A 83 -5.97 -9.31 -16.77
N GLY A 84 -6.70 -8.93 -17.81
CA GLY A 84 -7.84 -8.01 -17.74
C GLY A 84 -7.56 -6.62 -18.28
N ASP A 85 -8.41 -5.65 -17.93
CA ASP A 85 -8.35 -4.29 -18.47
C ASP A 85 -7.19 -3.48 -17.85
N GLN A 86 -6.14 -3.26 -18.66
CA GLN A 86 -4.97 -2.48 -18.24
C GLN A 86 -5.30 -0.99 -18.00
N SER A 87 -6.37 -0.45 -18.61
CA SER A 87 -6.77 0.94 -18.41
C SER A 87 -7.17 1.20 -16.97
N PHE A 88 -7.67 0.18 -16.28
CA PHE A 88 -8.03 0.22 -14.87
C PHE A 88 -6.80 0.39 -13.95
N LEU A 89 -5.66 -0.23 -14.28
CA LEU A 89 -4.39 -0.03 -13.55
C LEU A 89 -3.88 1.40 -13.67
N THR A 90 -4.08 2.02 -14.84
CA THR A 90 -3.71 3.42 -15.06
C THR A 90 -4.52 4.36 -14.16
N GLN A 91 -5.79 4.07 -13.95
CA GLN A 91 -6.68 4.84 -13.07
C GLN A 91 -6.34 4.63 -11.59
N THR A 92 -5.86 3.45 -11.21
CA THR A 92 -5.49 3.13 -9.82
C THR A 92 -4.09 3.60 -9.41
N GLY A 93 -3.29 4.12 -10.34
CA GLY A 93 -1.93 4.61 -10.06
C GLY A 93 -0.86 3.51 -9.99
N ASP A 94 -1.20 2.26 -10.36
CA ASP A 94 -0.30 1.11 -10.25
C ASP A 94 0.67 0.95 -11.45
N MET A 95 0.69 1.90 -12.41
CA MET A 95 1.61 1.89 -13.56
C MET A 95 3.09 1.83 -13.16
N ILE A 96 3.46 2.43 -12.02
CA ILE A 96 4.85 2.43 -11.55
C ILE A 96 5.35 1.02 -11.22
N ILE A 97 4.45 0.12 -10.78
CA ILE A 97 4.84 -1.26 -10.48
C ILE A 97 5.42 -1.95 -11.72
N GLN A 98 4.83 -1.72 -12.89
CA GLN A 98 5.33 -2.29 -14.15
C GLN A 98 6.67 -1.66 -14.56
N SER A 99 6.87 -0.37 -14.29
CA SER A 99 8.13 0.33 -14.59
C SER A 99 9.33 -0.22 -13.83
N LEU A 100 9.07 -0.94 -12.72
CA LEU A 100 10.10 -1.52 -11.87
C LEU A 100 10.31 -3.02 -12.13
N ASP A 101 9.70 -3.57 -13.19
CA ASP A 101 9.95 -4.97 -13.58
C ASP A 101 11.41 -5.16 -13.96
N ASN A 102 12.03 -6.19 -13.39
CA ASN A 102 13.45 -6.50 -13.55
C ASN A 102 14.43 -5.37 -13.17
N VAL A 103 13.97 -4.42 -12.32
CA VAL A 103 14.82 -3.35 -11.78
C VAL A 103 15.21 -3.69 -10.35
N PRO A 104 16.49 -4.04 -10.07
CA PRO A 104 16.95 -4.26 -8.71
C PRO A 104 16.97 -2.94 -7.94
N MET A 105 16.28 -2.91 -6.79
CA MET A 105 16.34 -1.79 -5.86
C MET A 105 17.23 -2.17 -4.67
N LEU A 106 18.28 -1.39 -4.44
CA LEU A 106 19.17 -1.55 -3.29
C LEU A 106 18.70 -0.60 -2.19
N LEU A 107 18.18 -1.16 -1.11
CA LEU A 107 17.50 -0.44 -0.03
C LEU A 107 18.33 -0.44 1.24
N ARG A 108 18.36 0.69 1.94
CA ARG A 108 18.80 0.75 3.32
C ARG A 108 17.59 0.58 4.26
N ALA A 109 17.74 -0.28 5.24
CA ALA A 109 16.79 -0.42 6.33
C ALA A 109 17.46 -0.08 7.67
N ASP A 110 16.68 0.43 8.63
CA ASP A 110 17.13 0.70 10.00
C ASP A 110 17.35 -0.61 10.80
N ALA A 111 17.77 -0.50 12.06
CA ALA A 111 18.02 -1.62 12.97
C ALA A 111 16.77 -2.47 13.25
N ASN A 112 15.58 -1.95 13.01
CA ASN A 112 14.33 -2.70 13.13
C ASN A 112 13.94 -3.40 11.82
N GLY A 113 14.47 -2.96 10.68
CA GLY A 113 14.16 -3.48 9.35
C GLY A 113 13.26 -2.58 8.51
N LYS A 114 12.89 -1.37 8.99
CA LYS A 114 12.11 -0.40 8.24
C LYS A 114 12.97 0.25 7.16
N ILE A 115 12.47 0.31 5.94
CA ILE A 115 13.17 0.92 4.81
C ILE A 115 13.26 2.44 5.02
N THR A 116 14.48 2.98 4.88
CA THR A 116 14.80 4.39 5.12
C THR A 116 15.41 5.08 3.90
N ASP A 117 16.00 4.33 2.96
CA ASP A 117 16.65 4.91 1.79
C ASP A 117 16.67 3.93 0.60
N ILE A 118 16.86 4.47 -0.62
CA ILE A 118 17.13 3.75 -1.86
C ILE A 118 18.52 4.14 -2.31
N LEU A 119 19.48 3.22 -2.22
CA LEU A 119 20.91 3.50 -2.44
C LEU A 119 21.25 3.69 -3.93
N ASN A 120 20.55 3.00 -4.82
CA ASN A 120 20.72 3.14 -6.27
C ASN A 120 19.55 3.94 -6.91
N TYR A 121 19.07 4.97 -6.21
CA TYR A 121 17.89 5.75 -6.61
C TYR A 121 17.97 6.29 -8.04
N ASP A 122 19.10 6.86 -8.45
CA ASP A 122 19.26 7.46 -9.78
C ASP A 122 19.07 6.44 -10.91
N GLU A 123 19.49 5.19 -10.70
CA GLU A 123 19.25 4.10 -11.66
C GLU A 123 17.77 3.73 -11.72
N VAL A 124 17.15 3.55 -10.55
CA VAL A 124 15.72 3.22 -10.41
C VAL A 124 14.87 4.30 -11.08
N GLN A 125 15.11 5.56 -10.75
CA GLN A 125 14.40 6.71 -11.30
C GLN A 125 14.53 6.76 -12.84
N ARG A 126 15.74 6.63 -13.37
CA ARG A 126 15.98 6.66 -14.81
C ARG A 126 15.23 5.57 -15.56
N LYS A 127 15.18 4.35 -15.01
CA LYS A 127 14.45 3.24 -15.61
C LYS A 127 12.95 3.46 -15.55
N ALA A 128 12.42 3.92 -14.40
CA ALA A 128 11.02 4.25 -14.24
C ALA A 128 10.59 5.37 -15.20
N TRP A 129 11.41 6.41 -15.35
CA TRP A 129 11.20 7.50 -16.29
C TRP A 129 11.15 7.03 -17.74
N LYS A 130 12.13 6.22 -18.15
CA LYS A 130 12.18 5.71 -19.53
C LYS A 130 10.91 4.91 -19.87
N PHE A 131 10.49 4.02 -18.96
CA PHE A 131 9.26 3.25 -19.13
C PHE A 131 8.04 4.17 -19.25
N ALA A 132 7.87 5.08 -18.29
CA ALA A 132 6.72 5.98 -18.25
C ALA A 132 6.62 6.89 -19.49
N LEU A 133 7.75 7.35 -20.02
CA LEU A 133 7.79 8.11 -21.27
C LEU A 133 7.33 7.26 -22.45
N THR A 134 7.80 6.01 -22.57
CA THR A 134 7.42 5.10 -23.64
C THR A 134 5.91 4.83 -23.62
N GLU A 135 5.37 4.53 -22.44
CA GLU A 135 3.92 4.30 -22.28
C GLU A 135 3.09 5.56 -22.57
N LEU A 136 3.56 6.71 -22.13
CA LEU A 136 2.88 7.99 -22.38
C LEU A 136 2.87 8.34 -23.87
N ASP A 137 3.98 8.16 -24.57
CA ASP A 137 4.07 8.37 -26.02
C ASP A 137 3.14 7.41 -26.78
N SER A 138 3.10 6.14 -26.36
CA SER A 138 2.18 5.15 -26.93
C SER A 138 0.71 5.54 -26.71
N LEU A 139 0.36 5.99 -25.50
CA LEU A 139 -0.99 6.42 -25.15
C LEU A 139 -1.44 7.60 -26.04
N TYR A 140 -0.60 8.61 -26.20
CA TYR A 140 -0.94 9.81 -27.00
C TYR A 140 -0.99 9.52 -28.49
N ASN A 141 -0.10 8.67 -29.01
CA ASN A 141 -0.13 8.26 -30.41
C ASN A 141 -1.41 7.50 -30.76
N ASN A 142 -1.86 6.62 -29.83
CA ASN A 142 -3.08 5.84 -30.04
C ASN A 142 -4.37 6.60 -29.72
N ASN A 143 -4.30 7.68 -28.91
CA ASN A 143 -5.45 8.44 -28.45
C ASN A 143 -5.18 9.95 -28.43
N PRO A 144 -5.18 10.64 -29.59
CA PRO A 144 -4.86 12.07 -29.65
C PRO A 144 -5.77 12.98 -28.79
N ASN A 145 -6.99 12.53 -28.49
CA ASN A 145 -7.91 13.28 -27.64
C ASN A 145 -7.50 13.28 -26.16
N VAL A 146 -6.71 12.30 -25.72
CA VAL A 146 -6.20 12.25 -24.33
C VAL A 146 -5.25 13.42 -24.07
N GLU A 147 -4.44 13.83 -25.06
CA GLU A 147 -3.53 14.96 -24.92
C GLU A 147 -4.27 16.29 -24.66
N ARG A 148 -5.50 16.46 -25.20
CA ARG A 148 -6.33 17.64 -24.94
C ARG A 148 -6.83 17.69 -23.50
N SER A 149 -7.19 16.54 -22.93
CA SER A 149 -7.69 16.45 -21.53
C SER A 149 -6.56 16.42 -20.51
N MET A 150 -5.42 15.81 -20.85
CA MET A 150 -4.23 15.72 -20.02
C MET A 150 -2.98 16.06 -20.83
N PRO A 151 -2.56 17.34 -20.88
CA PRO A 151 -1.35 17.75 -21.58
C PRO A 151 -0.12 16.97 -21.11
N LYS A 152 0.79 16.63 -22.03
CA LYS A 152 2.00 15.85 -21.77
C LYS A 152 2.81 16.41 -20.59
N SER A 153 2.90 17.74 -20.46
CA SER A 153 3.60 18.39 -19.34
C SER A 153 2.98 18.08 -17.97
N LYS A 154 1.64 18.02 -17.88
CA LYS A 154 0.95 17.65 -16.62
C LYS A 154 1.16 16.16 -16.27
N ALA A 155 1.07 15.27 -17.28
CA ALA A 155 1.36 13.86 -17.09
C ALA A 155 2.79 13.64 -16.61
N MET A 156 3.76 14.33 -17.22
CA MET A 156 5.16 14.29 -16.85
C MET A 156 5.41 14.78 -15.41
N MET A 157 4.76 15.87 -15.01
CA MET A 157 4.86 16.39 -13.64
C MET A 157 4.31 15.38 -12.61
N ARG A 158 3.21 14.70 -12.94
CA ARG A 158 2.66 13.64 -12.11
C ARG A 158 3.63 12.47 -11.97
N ILE A 159 4.18 11.97 -13.08
CA ILE A 159 5.18 10.89 -13.08
C ILE A 159 6.39 11.27 -12.23
N THR A 160 6.91 12.51 -12.39
CA THR A 160 8.04 13.00 -11.57
C THR A 160 7.74 12.89 -10.09
N LYS A 161 6.56 13.29 -9.69
CA LYS A 161 6.13 13.24 -8.28
C LYS A 161 6.02 11.78 -7.79
N GLU A 162 5.49 10.89 -8.61
CA GLU A 162 5.30 9.49 -8.23
C GLU A 162 6.61 8.70 -8.14
N VAL A 163 7.65 9.05 -8.93
CA VAL A 163 8.98 8.44 -8.84
C VAL A 163 9.93 9.19 -7.91
N ALA A 164 9.47 10.19 -7.16
CA ALA A 164 10.29 10.86 -6.16
C ALA A 164 10.73 9.87 -5.07
N LYS A 165 11.95 10.04 -4.56
CA LYS A 165 12.61 9.08 -3.66
C LYS A 165 11.80 8.79 -2.40
N ASP A 166 11.29 9.82 -1.77
CA ASP A 166 10.45 9.76 -0.58
C ASP A 166 9.11 9.06 -0.84
N VAL A 167 8.51 9.29 -2.00
CA VAL A 167 7.28 8.63 -2.43
C VAL A 167 7.54 7.14 -2.67
N LEU A 168 8.63 6.77 -3.36
CA LEU A 168 9.00 5.37 -3.56
C LEU A 168 9.27 4.66 -2.23
N ILE A 169 10.01 5.27 -1.30
CA ILE A 169 10.27 4.71 0.04
C ILE A 169 8.95 4.49 0.79
N THR A 170 8.05 5.48 0.75
CA THR A 170 6.72 5.40 1.36
C THR A 170 5.91 4.27 0.76
N ASN A 171 5.91 4.14 -0.57
CA ASN A 171 5.20 3.08 -1.28
C ASN A 171 5.77 1.69 -0.97
N ILE A 172 7.11 1.54 -0.93
CA ILE A 172 7.75 0.26 -0.55
C ILE A 172 7.33 -0.11 0.87
N ASN A 173 7.42 0.80 1.83
CA ASN A 173 7.01 0.53 3.20
C ASN A 173 5.50 0.19 3.27
N ASN A 174 4.61 0.95 2.64
CA ASN A 174 3.15 0.79 2.80
C ASN A 174 2.59 -0.43 2.05
N ASN A 175 3.22 -0.83 0.93
CA ASN A 175 2.74 -1.92 0.07
C ASN A 175 3.44 -3.27 0.32
N THR A 176 4.32 -3.34 1.33
CA THR A 176 5.01 -4.58 1.72
C THR A 176 4.95 -4.77 3.23
N PHE A 177 5.43 -5.88 3.73
CA PHE A 177 5.50 -6.14 5.17
C PHE A 177 6.52 -5.26 5.94
N PHE A 178 7.39 -4.51 5.25
CA PHE A 178 8.40 -3.67 5.88
C PHE A 178 7.80 -2.57 6.76
N TYR A 179 6.57 -2.12 6.49
CA TYR A 179 5.93 -1.09 7.31
C TYR A 179 5.59 -1.54 8.74
N LEU A 180 5.57 -2.85 9.00
CA LEU A 180 5.35 -3.39 10.34
C LEU A 180 6.58 -3.19 11.23
N PHE A 181 7.77 -3.14 10.62
CA PHE A 181 9.01 -3.05 11.39
C PHE A 181 9.14 -1.70 12.11
N GLY A 182 9.61 -1.75 13.34
CA GLY A 182 9.70 -0.62 14.25
C GLY A 182 8.41 -0.30 14.99
N LYS A 183 7.27 -0.95 14.65
CA LYS A 183 6.02 -0.76 15.41
C LYS A 183 6.05 -1.56 16.70
N SER A 184 5.59 -0.92 17.79
CA SER A 184 5.29 -1.56 19.07
C SER A 184 3.79 -1.81 19.16
N LEU A 185 3.37 -3.05 18.94
CA LEU A 185 1.97 -3.43 18.83
C LEU A 185 1.49 -4.19 20.06
N LYS A 186 0.22 -4.02 20.40
CA LYS A 186 -0.54 -4.83 21.38
C LYS A 186 -1.94 -5.11 20.83
N ASN A 187 -2.61 -6.10 21.38
CA ASN A 187 -3.99 -6.37 21.01
C ASN A 187 -4.88 -5.13 21.25
N GLY A 188 -5.70 -4.81 20.25
CA GLY A 188 -6.58 -3.64 20.28
C GLY A 188 -5.86 -2.29 20.10
N TYR A 189 -4.55 -2.27 19.77
CA TYR A 189 -3.88 -1.03 19.43
C TYR A 189 -4.52 -0.42 18.19
N LYS A 190 -4.81 0.88 18.25
CA LYS A 190 -5.41 1.63 17.14
C LYS A 190 -4.45 2.68 16.64
N GLU A 191 -4.37 2.81 15.33
CA GLU A 191 -3.58 3.81 14.63
C GLU A 191 -4.46 4.52 13.62
N ASN A 192 -4.47 5.85 13.64
CA ASN A 192 -5.11 6.62 12.57
C ASN A 192 -4.09 6.84 11.46
N LYS A 193 -4.47 6.53 10.24
CA LYS A 193 -3.65 6.78 9.05
C LYS A 193 -4.52 7.08 7.84
N GLU A 194 -3.90 7.68 6.85
CA GLU A 194 -4.51 7.89 5.55
C GLU A 194 -4.15 6.75 4.61
N ILE A 195 -5.15 6.14 4.01
CA ILE A 195 -5.00 5.05 3.05
C ILE A 195 -5.68 5.48 1.75
N ARG A 196 -4.88 5.72 0.71
CA ARG A 196 -5.37 6.21 -0.59
C ARG A 196 -6.25 7.47 -0.47
N ASP A 197 -5.79 8.46 0.29
CA ASP A 197 -6.49 9.72 0.60
C ASP A 197 -7.73 9.55 1.51
N ILE A 198 -7.99 8.37 2.08
CA ILE A 198 -9.12 8.13 2.98
C ILE A 198 -8.62 8.04 4.41
N LYS A 199 -9.09 8.95 5.28
CA LYS A 199 -8.82 8.90 6.72
C LYS A 199 -9.40 7.61 7.31
N SER A 200 -8.57 6.85 7.98
CA SER A 200 -8.91 5.50 8.43
C SER A 200 -8.33 5.20 9.79
N THR A 201 -8.99 4.32 10.53
CA THR A 201 -8.48 3.72 11.75
C THR A 201 -8.11 2.27 11.47
N VAL A 202 -6.89 1.88 11.86
CA VAL A 202 -6.43 0.50 11.79
C VAL A 202 -6.32 -0.06 13.20
N THR A 203 -7.01 -1.18 13.44
CA THR A 203 -6.98 -1.90 14.72
C THR A 203 -6.15 -3.17 14.56
N TYR A 204 -5.18 -3.39 15.45
CA TYR A 204 -4.26 -4.51 15.39
C TYR A 204 -4.66 -5.62 16.37
N THR A 205 -4.59 -6.87 15.90
CA THR A 205 -4.72 -8.07 16.73
C THR A 205 -3.49 -8.96 16.53
N LEU A 206 -2.85 -9.37 17.63
CA LEU A 206 -1.66 -10.20 17.59
C LEU A 206 -1.93 -11.55 18.22
N THR A 207 -1.50 -12.63 17.55
CA THR A 207 -1.57 -14.00 18.08
C THR A 207 -0.25 -14.70 17.85
N LYS A 208 0.30 -15.33 18.89
CA LYS A 208 1.52 -16.14 18.78
C LYS A 208 1.16 -17.62 18.78
N LYS A 209 1.69 -18.37 17.81
CA LYS A 209 1.52 -19.81 17.72
C LYS A 209 2.89 -20.46 17.42
N GLY A 210 3.53 -21.01 18.44
CA GLY A 210 4.88 -21.56 18.31
C GLY A 210 5.90 -20.51 17.88
N ASN A 211 6.55 -20.74 16.74
CA ASN A 211 7.56 -19.83 16.17
C ASN A 211 6.98 -18.78 15.21
N THR A 212 5.66 -18.72 15.08
CA THR A 212 4.97 -17.81 14.17
C THR A 212 4.19 -16.77 14.96
N MET A 213 4.21 -15.55 14.49
CA MET A 213 3.38 -14.45 14.96
C MET A 213 2.41 -14.05 13.85
N ASN A 214 1.12 -14.13 14.14
CA ASN A 214 0.08 -13.61 13.26
C ASN A 214 -0.29 -12.20 13.71
N ILE A 215 -0.32 -11.27 12.76
CA ILE A 215 -0.76 -9.89 12.95
C ILE A 215 -1.95 -9.70 12.02
N ALA A 216 -3.10 -9.41 12.58
CA ALA A 216 -4.29 -9.03 11.83
C ALA A 216 -4.53 -7.53 11.99
N GLU A 217 -4.84 -6.86 10.89
CA GLU A 217 -5.26 -5.47 10.82
C GLU A 217 -6.70 -5.43 10.36
N GLU A 218 -7.51 -4.71 11.09
CA GLU A 218 -8.87 -4.34 10.69
C GLU A 218 -8.87 -2.85 10.35
N ILE A 219 -9.26 -2.54 9.12
CA ILE A 219 -9.27 -1.19 8.55
C ILE A 219 -10.71 -0.71 8.48
N SER A 220 -10.97 0.47 9.00
CA SER A 220 -12.25 1.17 8.87
C SER A 220 -12.05 2.64 8.59
N SER A 221 -12.80 3.20 7.65
CA SER A 221 -12.80 4.64 7.39
C SER A 221 -13.40 5.42 8.56
N ASN A 222 -12.93 6.64 8.72
CA ASN A 222 -13.47 7.62 9.67
C ASN A 222 -13.65 9.00 9.02
N MET A 223 -13.91 9.02 7.70
CA MET A 223 -14.20 10.24 6.95
C MET A 223 -15.54 10.84 7.39
N THR A 224 -15.54 12.13 7.64
CA THR A 224 -16.77 12.91 7.83
C THR A 224 -17.22 13.53 6.51
N GLU A 225 -18.45 14.00 6.42
CA GLU A 225 -18.96 14.74 5.26
C GLU A 225 -18.08 15.96 4.94
N ALA A 226 -17.61 16.67 5.97
CA ALA A 226 -16.70 17.80 5.80
C ALA A 226 -15.34 17.37 5.20
N ASP A 227 -14.81 16.20 5.59
CA ASP A 227 -13.58 15.67 5.02
C ASP A 227 -13.72 15.35 3.54
N VAL A 228 -14.86 14.74 3.14
CA VAL A 228 -15.13 14.41 1.73
C VAL A 228 -15.27 15.69 0.90
N LYS A 229 -15.99 16.70 1.39
CA LYS A 229 -16.08 18.01 0.72
C LYS A 229 -14.71 18.64 0.55
N ALA A 230 -13.91 18.71 1.63
CA ALA A 230 -12.57 19.27 1.60
C ALA A 230 -11.67 18.54 0.59
N PHE A 231 -11.74 17.21 0.54
CA PHE A 231 -11.01 16.41 -0.45
C PHE A 231 -11.40 16.76 -1.89
N ILE A 232 -12.70 16.85 -2.20
CA ILE A 232 -13.18 17.19 -3.55
C ILE A 232 -12.66 18.56 -3.95
N ILE A 233 -12.79 19.56 -3.08
CA ILE A 233 -12.32 20.93 -3.31
C ILE A 233 -10.80 20.96 -3.55
N ASP A 234 -10.02 20.21 -2.75
CA ASP A 234 -8.56 20.15 -2.90
C ASP A 234 -8.14 19.54 -4.24
N LYS A 235 -8.81 18.48 -4.68
CA LYS A 235 -8.56 17.89 -6.00
C LYS A 235 -8.91 18.85 -7.14
N MET A 236 -9.95 19.66 -6.99
CA MET A 236 -10.30 20.71 -7.98
C MET A 236 -9.20 21.77 -8.09
N LYS A 237 -8.62 22.22 -6.97
CA LYS A 237 -7.48 23.15 -6.97
C LYS A 237 -6.30 22.60 -7.76
N GLY A 238 -5.98 21.31 -7.57
CA GLY A 238 -4.87 20.64 -8.25
C GLY A 238 -5.02 20.50 -9.78
N VAL A 239 -6.21 20.70 -10.33
CA VAL A 239 -6.48 20.58 -11.78
C VAL A 239 -6.34 21.92 -12.54
N GLY A 240 -5.92 23.01 -11.86
CA GLY A 240 -5.66 24.32 -12.49
C GLY A 240 -6.91 25.19 -12.61
N ALA A 241 -7.84 25.02 -11.69
CA ALA A 241 -9.09 25.79 -11.62
C ALA A 241 -8.98 27.08 -10.79
N ASP A 242 -7.77 27.60 -10.59
CA ASP A 242 -7.54 28.74 -9.66
C ASP A 242 -8.37 29.99 -10.06
N GLU A 243 -8.61 30.24 -11.36
CA GLU A 243 -9.42 31.38 -11.82
C GLU A 243 -10.93 31.21 -11.59
N ASN A 244 -11.42 29.97 -11.34
CA ASN A 244 -12.84 29.67 -11.16
C ASN A 244 -13.12 28.89 -9.87
N LEU A 245 -12.16 28.83 -8.94
CA LEU A 245 -12.26 28.00 -7.74
C LEU A 245 -13.50 28.35 -6.88
N GLU A 246 -13.77 29.63 -6.67
CA GLU A 246 -14.93 30.06 -5.88
C GLU A 246 -16.25 29.61 -6.53
N HIS A 247 -16.35 29.69 -7.84
CA HIS A 247 -17.51 29.21 -8.57
C HIS A 247 -17.68 27.70 -8.47
N MET A 248 -16.57 26.94 -8.57
CA MET A 248 -16.59 25.47 -8.45
C MET A 248 -16.94 25.03 -7.02
N VAL A 249 -16.43 25.72 -6.00
CA VAL A 249 -16.80 25.47 -4.60
C VAL A 249 -18.30 25.72 -4.40
N ALA A 250 -18.81 26.84 -4.90
CA ALA A 250 -20.24 27.15 -4.84
C ALA A 250 -21.11 26.09 -5.56
N GLN A 251 -20.65 25.56 -6.69
CA GLN A 251 -21.35 24.45 -7.38
C GLN A 251 -21.34 23.16 -6.55
N VAL A 252 -20.23 22.78 -5.92
CA VAL A 252 -20.17 21.61 -5.03
C VAL A 252 -21.16 21.77 -3.88
N GLU A 253 -21.20 22.95 -3.26
CA GLU A 253 -22.14 23.23 -2.17
C GLU A 253 -23.61 23.16 -2.65
N ALA A 254 -23.92 23.80 -3.79
CA ALA A 254 -25.27 23.82 -4.34
C ALA A 254 -25.79 22.44 -4.76
N HIS A 255 -24.91 21.54 -5.18
CA HIS A 255 -25.28 20.20 -5.67
C HIS A 255 -24.94 19.09 -4.68
N TRP A 256 -24.53 19.39 -3.45
CA TRP A 256 -24.07 18.42 -2.49
C TRP A 256 -25.06 17.29 -2.19
N ASP A 257 -26.33 17.62 -2.00
CA ASP A 257 -27.34 16.60 -1.72
C ASP A 257 -27.56 15.65 -2.91
N ARG A 258 -27.51 16.18 -4.12
CA ARG A 258 -27.57 15.35 -5.33
C ARG A 258 -26.32 14.47 -5.47
N MET A 259 -25.15 14.97 -5.12
CA MET A 259 -23.92 14.18 -5.12
C MET A 259 -24.00 13.02 -4.10
N LYS A 260 -24.63 13.22 -2.96
CA LYS A 260 -24.92 12.15 -1.97
C LYS A 260 -25.87 11.09 -2.55
N GLU A 261 -26.97 11.52 -3.20
CA GLU A 261 -27.95 10.61 -3.80
C GLU A 261 -27.34 9.67 -4.85
N ILE A 262 -26.38 10.16 -5.64
CA ILE A 262 -25.69 9.37 -6.68
C ILE A 262 -24.38 8.73 -6.20
N GLY A 263 -24.08 8.79 -4.90
CA GLY A 263 -22.89 8.19 -4.28
C GLY A 263 -21.57 8.92 -4.50
N MET A 264 -21.56 10.07 -5.20
CA MET A 264 -20.34 10.84 -5.45
C MET A 264 -19.79 11.58 -4.23
N ALA A 265 -20.59 11.71 -3.16
CA ALA A 265 -20.16 12.30 -1.89
C ALA A 265 -19.71 11.23 -0.87
N THR A 266 -19.40 10.03 -1.33
CA THR A 266 -18.98 8.92 -0.46
C THR A 266 -17.49 8.62 -0.68
N MET A 267 -16.77 8.54 0.43
CA MET A 267 -15.40 8.03 0.49
C MET A 267 -15.27 7.15 1.72
N ASP A 268 -15.24 5.86 1.52
CA ASP A 268 -15.05 4.91 2.60
C ASP A 268 -14.07 3.80 2.21
N ILE A 269 -13.47 3.20 3.21
CA ILE A 269 -12.62 2.02 3.07
C ILE A 269 -12.83 1.12 4.29
N ASN A 270 -12.96 -0.16 4.04
CA ASN A 270 -12.94 -1.17 5.08
C ASN A 270 -12.22 -2.42 4.57
N GLY A 271 -11.66 -3.18 5.48
CA GLY A 271 -10.96 -4.38 5.08
C GLY A 271 -10.12 -4.99 6.18
N THR A 272 -9.41 -6.04 5.81
CA THR A 272 -8.50 -6.76 6.69
C THR A 272 -7.20 -7.04 5.97
N THR A 273 -6.07 -6.95 6.71
CA THR A 273 -4.78 -7.44 6.26
C THR A 273 -4.24 -8.41 7.32
N ASN A 274 -3.74 -9.56 6.90
CA ASN A 274 -3.20 -10.57 7.79
C ASN A 274 -1.75 -10.86 7.40
N PHE A 275 -0.88 -10.92 8.39
CA PHE A 275 0.53 -11.28 8.24
C PHE A 275 0.85 -12.48 9.10
N GLN A 276 1.59 -13.42 8.54
CA GLN A 276 2.15 -14.55 9.27
C GLN A 276 3.68 -14.43 9.26
N LEU A 277 4.24 -13.93 10.36
CA LEU A 277 5.67 -13.68 10.50
C LEU A 277 6.38 -14.83 11.22
N LEU A 278 7.51 -15.24 10.70
CA LEU A 278 8.48 -16.10 11.40
C LEU A 278 9.19 -15.30 12.51
N LYS A 279 9.85 -16.02 13.43
CA LYS A 279 10.57 -15.41 14.55
C LYS A 279 11.71 -14.46 14.13
N ASN A 280 12.24 -14.62 12.93
CA ASN A 280 13.26 -13.74 12.35
C ASN A 280 12.67 -12.54 11.57
N GLY A 281 11.35 -12.40 11.51
CA GLY A 281 10.66 -11.29 10.85
C GLY A 281 10.25 -11.57 9.40
N TRP A 282 10.71 -12.64 8.75
CA TRP A 282 10.26 -13.00 7.41
C TRP A 282 8.80 -13.45 7.43
N PRO A 283 7.92 -12.89 6.58
CA PRO A 283 6.58 -13.42 6.42
C PRO A 283 6.60 -14.74 5.65
N THR A 284 5.78 -15.70 6.07
CA THR A 284 5.45 -16.90 5.27
C THR A 284 4.32 -16.60 4.31
N GLU A 285 3.38 -15.76 4.74
CA GLU A 285 2.25 -15.31 3.95
C GLU A 285 1.78 -13.94 4.47
N TYR A 286 1.29 -13.11 3.59
CA TYR A 286 0.43 -11.98 3.95
C TYR A 286 -0.67 -11.80 2.91
N SER A 287 -1.85 -11.42 3.38
CA SER A 287 -3.03 -11.26 2.54
C SER A 287 -3.83 -10.04 2.94
N SER A 288 -4.48 -9.43 1.97
CA SER A 288 -5.31 -8.25 2.16
C SER A 288 -6.63 -8.40 1.41
N LYS A 289 -7.73 -8.02 2.07
CA LYS A 289 -9.05 -7.90 1.47
C LYS A 289 -9.58 -6.51 1.82
N ILE A 290 -9.67 -5.65 0.83
CA ILE A 290 -10.07 -4.26 0.99
C ILE A 290 -11.26 -3.98 0.09
N LYS A 291 -12.26 -3.31 0.65
CA LYS A 291 -13.36 -2.71 -0.09
C LYS A 291 -13.31 -1.22 0.14
N ALA A 292 -13.41 -0.45 -0.92
CA ALA A 292 -13.46 1.00 -0.86
C ALA A 292 -14.58 1.50 -1.77
N ASN A 293 -15.27 2.53 -1.34
CA ASN A 293 -16.07 3.36 -2.23
C ASN A 293 -15.39 4.71 -2.34
N ARG A 294 -15.17 5.17 -3.55
CA ARG A 294 -14.57 6.47 -3.81
C ARG A 294 -15.38 7.18 -4.89
N MET A 295 -16.18 8.15 -4.45
CA MET A 295 -16.98 9.00 -5.34
C MET A 295 -17.86 8.18 -6.31
N GLY A 296 -18.58 7.17 -5.79
CA GLY A 296 -19.50 6.34 -6.57
C GLY A 296 -18.82 5.19 -7.34
N VAL A 297 -17.54 4.98 -7.13
CA VAL A 297 -16.82 3.81 -7.65
C VAL A 297 -16.54 2.84 -6.52
N ASP A 298 -17.14 1.67 -6.58
CA ASP A 298 -16.85 0.56 -5.66
C ASP A 298 -15.60 -0.18 -6.13
N ILE A 299 -14.62 -0.32 -5.27
CA ILE A 299 -13.35 -1.02 -5.54
C ILE A 299 -13.20 -2.15 -4.54
N THR A 300 -12.89 -3.34 -5.04
CA THR A 300 -12.51 -4.49 -4.21
C THR A 300 -11.10 -4.92 -4.58
N ILE A 301 -10.22 -5.07 -3.59
CA ILE A 301 -8.85 -5.52 -3.75
C ILE A 301 -8.65 -6.76 -2.90
N ASN A 302 -8.29 -7.87 -3.54
CA ASN A 302 -7.85 -9.09 -2.88
C ASN A 302 -6.40 -9.34 -3.27
N SER A 303 -5.51 -9.38 -2.29
CA SER A 303 -4.08 -9.64 -2.52
C SER A 303 -3.59 -10.75 -1.61
N VAL A 304 -2.81 -11.67 -2.18
CA VAL A 304 -2.16 -12.75 -1.44
C VAL A 304 -0.70 -12.81 -1.87
N THR A 305 0.19 -12.79 -0.89
CA THR A 305 1.63 -12.95 -1.10
C THR A 305 2.13 -14.12 -0.28
N LYS A 306 2.77 -15.10 -0.91
CA LYS A 306 3.26 -16.32 -0.30
C LYS A 306 4.76 -16.48 -0.51
N LEU A 307 5.45 -16.92 0.53
CA LEU A 307 6.83 -17.35 0.45
C LEU A 307 6.91 -18.68 -0.30
N VAL A 308 7.52 -18.70 -1.49
CA VAL A 308 7.64 -19.89 -2.33
C VAL A 308 9.04 -20.50 -2.31
N GLN A 309 10.05 -19.70 -2.00
CA GLN A 309 11.43 -20.17 -1.87
C GLN A 309 12.20 -19.38 -0.81
N LYS A 310 13.05 -20.08 -0.06
CA LYS A 310 13.98 -19.51 0.92
C LYS A 310 15.27 -20.31 0.99
N ASN A 311 16.35 -19.69 1.45
CA ASN A 311 17.65 -20.34 1.65
C ASN A 311 18.10 -20.43 3.10
N TRP A 312 17.25 -20.16 4.06
CA TRP A 312 17.52 -20.34 5.51
C TRP A 312 16.66 -21.46 6.09
N LYS A 313 17.07 -21.98 7.25
CA LYS A 313 16.37 -23.02 8.00
C LYS A 313 15.20 -22.50 8.82
#